data_29614dcc52a61af571e8d4b0d006037d
#
_entry.id   29614dcc52a61af571e8d4b0d006037d
#
_cell.length_a   1.000
_cell.length_b   1.000
_cell.length_c   1.000
_cell.angle_alpha   90.00
_cell.angle_beta   90.00
_cell.angle_gamma   90.00
#
_symmetry.space_group_name_H-M   'P 1'
#
loop_
_entity.id
_entity.type
_entity.pdbx_description
1 polymer ?
#
loop_
_entity_poly.entity_id
_entity_poly.type
_entity_poly.pdbx_seq_one_letter_code
_entity_poly.pdbx_strand_id
1 'polypeptide(L)'
;MLNKYHQQNVEVLYSKDSITAANQSDIEHFKQLSSHNLRKRIRLCAHLDQTDPLHEMLIVHEKSAYVRPHKHLGKSESTHIIEGLVDVVLFDNDGRIEQVISMGDYASGKTFYYRITTPIFHTLIIRSEVLVFHETTNGPFDIRATVFAPWAPEDADVNSVVDFMSDLDTQVSLI
;
A
#
# COMPACT_ATOMS: atom_id res chain seq x y z
N MET A 1 5.51 14.50 19.55
CA MET A 1 5.18 13.87 18.26
C MET A 1 3.68 13.83 17.96
N LEU A 2 2.81 13.40 18.87
CA LEU A 2 1.35 13.29 18.65
C LEU A 2 0.58 14.59 18.27
N ASN A 3 1.17 15.75 18.40
CA ASN A 3 0.50 17.02 18.05
C ASN A 3 0.47 17.35 16.55
N LYS A 4 1.28 16.67 15.72
CA LYS A 4 1.37 16.93 14.27
C LYS A 4 0.23 16.27 13.47
N TYR A 5 -0.37 15.21 14.01
CA TYR A 5 -1.29 14.35 13.27
C TYR A 5 -2.63 14.25 13.98
N HIS A 6 -3.68 14.12 13.20
CA HIS A 6 -5.01 13.72 13.65
C HIS A 6 -5.23 12.23 13.36
N GLN A 7 -5.51 11.46 14.38
CA GLN A 7 -5.82 10.04 14.21
C GLN A 7 -7.31 9.87 13.88
N GLN A 8 -7.61 9.44 12.66
CA GLN A 8 -8.97 9.14 12.25
C GLN A 8 -9.41 7.75 12.77
N ASN A 9 -8.50 6.78 12.71
CA ASN A 9 -8.67 5.43 13.24
C ASN A 9 -7.30 4.79 13.51
N VAL A 10 -7.25 3.52 13.87
CA VAL A 10 -6.00 2.82 14.22
C VAL A 10 -5.02 2.66 13.06
N GLU A 11 -5.46 2.84 11.81
CA GLU A 11 -4.66 2.68 10.60
C GLU A 11 -4.42 4.01 9.85
N VAL A 12 -5.14 5.09 10.19
CA VAL A 12 -5.14 6.31 9.37
C VAL A 12 -4.90 7.55 10.22
N LEU A 13 -3.82 8.23 9.89
CA LEU A 13 -3.44 9.55 10.42
C LEU A 13 -3.61 10.60 9.32
N TYR A 14 -4.03 11.80 9.68
CA TYR A 14 -4.03 12.97 8.79
C TYR A 14 -3.08 14.04 9.32
N SER A 15 -2.41 14.73 8.43
CA SER A 15 -1.68 15.95 8.79
C SER A 15 -2.64 17.01 9.33
N LYS A 16 -2.18 17.76 10.32
CA LYS A 16 -2.92 18.92 10.85
C LYS A 16 -2.46 20.25 10.25
N ASP A 17 -1.27 20.24 9.68
CA ASP A 17 -0.59 21.44 9.23
C ASP A 17 -0.61 21.55 7.71
N SER A 18 -0.56 22.77 7.20
CA SER A 18 -0.43 23.04 5.76
C SER A 18 0.93 22.63 5.19
N ILE A 19 1.91 22.35 6.05
CA ILE A 19 3.21 21.82 5.67
C ILE A 19 3.40 20.51 6.43
N THR A 20 3.38 19.39 5.71
CA THR A 20 3.67 18.07 6.27
C THR A 20 5.14 17.75 6.06
N ALA A 21 5.83 17.44 7.15
CA ALA A 21 7.21 16.99 7.11
C ALA A 21 7.39 15.78 8.02
N ALA A 22 7.89 14.69 7.45
CA ALA A 22 8.22 13.45 8.16
C ALA A 22 9.72 13.20 8.10
N ASN A 23 10.28 12.67 9.18
CA ASN A 23 11.66 12.25 9.28
C ASN A 23 11.74 10.79 9.77
N GLN A 24 12.96 10.27 9.92
CA GLN A 24 13.17 8.88 10.36
C GLN A 24 12.44 8.56 11.67
N SER A 25 12.45 9.47 12.66
CA SER A 25 11.78 9.20 13.94
C SER A 25 10.25 9.13 13.82
N ASP A 26 9.66 9.84 12.85
CA ASP A 26 8.23 9.72 12.54
C ASP A 26 7.94 8.34 11.92
N ILE A 27 8.77 7.87 10.99
CA ILE A 27 8.65 6.53 10.39
C ILE A 27 8.78 5.43 11.44
N GLU A 28 9.79 5.51 12.33
CA GLU A 28 9.94 4.53 13.42
C GLU A 28 8.70 4.49 14.35
N HIS A 29 8.10 5.65 14.60
CA HIS A 29 6.84 5.69 15.34
C HIS A 29 5.69 5.03 14.57
N PHE A 30 5.58 5.22 13.26
CA PHE A 30 4.56 4.57 12.43
C PHE A 30 4.76 3.04 12.38
N LYS A 31 5.99 2.56 12.33
CA LYS A 31 6.30 1.12 12.44
C LYS A 31 5.79 0.54 13.77
N GLN A 32 5.99 1.25 14.89
CA GLN A 32 5.44 0.84 16.17
C GLN A 32 3.91 0.80 16.17
N LEU A 33 3.25 1.78 15.56
CA LEU A 33 1.79 1.81 15.46
C LEU A 33 1.26 0.67 14.57
N SER A 34 1.92 0.38 13.43
CA SER A 34 1.52 -0.71 12.53
C SER A 34 1.61 -2.07 13.22
N SER A 35 2.68 -2.31 14.03
CA SER A 35 2.89 -3.58 14.71
C SER A 35 1.78 -3.92 15.72
N HIS A 36 1.12 -2.91 16.26
CA HIS A 36 0.08 -3.07 17.27
C HIS A 36 -1.34 -3.18 16.68
N ASN A 37 -1.55 -2.88 15.40
CA ASN A 37 -2.87 -3.02 14.80
C ASN A 37 -3.07 -4.39 14.11
N LEU A 38 -4.34 -4.77 13.96
CA LEU A 38 -4.72 -6.10 13.46
C LEU A 38 -4.27 -6.33 12.01
N ARG A 39 -4.39 -5.29 11.16
CA ARG A 39 -4.08 -5.39 9.72
C ARG A 39 -2.63 -5.08 9.40
N LYS A 40 -1.78 -4.86 10.44
CA LYS A 40 -0.33 -4.70 10.30
C LYS A 40 0.07 -3.57 9.33
N ARG A 41 -0.69 -2.48 9.36
CA ARG A 41 -0.46 -1.34 8.47
C ARG A 41 -0.90 -0.02 9.09
N ILE A 42 -0.28 1.07 8.64
CA ILE A 42 -0.67 2.45 8.96
C ILE A 42 -0.34 3.36 7.80
N ARG A 43 -1.07 4.44 7.66
CA ARG A 43 -0.75 5.52 6.72
C ARG A 43 -0.88 6.89 7.35
N LEU A 44 0.01 7.79 6.98
CA LEU A 44 -0.12 9.22 7.17
C LEU A 44 -0.60 9.84 5.85
N CYS A 45 -1.79 10.40 5.85
CA CYS A 45 -2.29 11.25 4.77
C CYS A 45 -1.68 12.65 4.92
N ALA A 46 -0.89 13.08 3.96
CA ALA A 46 -0.30 14.42 3.93
C ALA A 46 -1.31 15.48 3.45
N HIS A 47 -2.31 15.07 2.66
CA HIS A 47 -3.48 15.88 2.33
C HIS A 47 -4.38 16.07 3.56
N LEU A 48 -5.11 17.20 3.62
CA LEU A 48 -5.84 17.60 4.81
C LEU A 48 -7.13 16.79 5.05
N ASP A 49 -7.80 16.39 3.98
CA ASP A 49 -9.03 15.60 4.06
C ASP A 49 -9.32 14.83 2.75
N GLN A 50 -10.43 14.08 2.74
CA GLN A 50 -10.83 13.23 1.62
C GLN A 50 -11.28 13.99 0.36
N THR A 51 -11.52 15.31 0.44
CA THR A 51 -11.97 16.14 -0.68
C THR A 51 -10.81 16.73 -1.48
N ASP A 52 -9.58 16.63 -0.98
CA ASP A 52 -8.39 17.09 -1.66
C ASP A 52 -8.26 16.43 -3.06
N PRO A 53 -7.96 17.21 -4.11
CA PRO A 53 -7.80 16.65 -5.47
C PRO A 53 -6.51 15.83 -5.64
N LEU A 54 -5.57 15.92 -4.72
CA LEU A 54 -4.32 15.15 -4.71
C LEU A 54 -4.14 14.46 -3.36
N HIS A 55 -4.13 13.14 -3.37
CA HIS A 55 -3.87 12.36 -2.17
C HIS A 55 -2.43 11.88 -2.17
N GLU A 56 -1.70 12.24 -1.12
CA GLU A 56 -0.33 11.80 -0.87
C GLU A 56 -0.26 11.15 0.50
N MET A 57 0.33 9.96 0.56
CA MET A 57 0.36 9.13 1.76
C MET A 57 1.75 8.55 1.99
N LEU A 58 2.24 8.64 3.22
CA LEU A 58 3.33 7.81 3.70
C LEU A 58 2.72 6.57 4.36
N ILE A 59 3.07 5.40 3.85
CA ILE A 59 2.45 4.13 4.24
C ILE A 59 3.52 3.20 4.82
N VAL A 60 3.18 2.55 5.92
CA VAL A 60 3.98 1.49 6.53
C VAL A 60 3.14 0.21 6.57
N HIS A 61 3.66 -0.82 5.96
CA HIS A 61 3.12 -2.18 6.01
C HIS A 61 4.15 -3.13 6.62
N GLU A 62 3.72 -4.06 7.46
CA GLU A 62 4.54 -5.18 7.86
C GLU A 62 4.41 -6.32 6.86
N LYS A 63 5.33 -7.27 6.91
CA LYS A 63 5.40 -8.43 6.01
C LYS A 63 4.10 -9.20 5.89
N SER A 64 3.34 -9.28 6.97
CA SER A 64 2.04 -9.98 7.01
C SER A 64 0.84 -9.11 6.62
N ALA A 65 1.05 -7.85 6.26
CA ALA A 65 -0.05 -7.00 5.81
C ALA A 65 -0.60 -7.47 4.47
N TYR A 66 -1.89 -7.76 4.44
CA TYR A 66 -2.58 -8.13 3.20
C TYR A 66 -3.13 -6.89 2.50
N VAL A 67 -2.81 -6.75 1.22
CA VAL A 67 -3.43 -5.77 0.32
C VAL A 67 -4.30 -6.55 -0.64
N ARG A 68 -5.62 -6.61 -0.38
CA ARG A 68 -6.55 -7.33 -1.25
C ARG A 68 -6.37 -6.85 -2.69
N PRO A 69 -6.18 -7.75 -3.68
CA PRO A 69 -6.09 -7.37 -5.08
C PRO A 69 -7.23 -6.47 -5.50
N HIS A 70 -6.89 -5.30 -6.05
CA HIS A 70 -7.86 -4.28 -6.44
C HIS A 70 -7.36 -3.45 -7.62
N LYS A 71 -8.28 -2.70 -8.24
CA LYS A 71 -7.97 -1.71 -9.28
C LYS A 71 -8.73 -0.41 -9.04
N HIS A 72 -8.19 0.69 -9.53
CA HIS A 72 -8.80 2.00 -9.44
C HIS A 72 -9.40 2.44 -10.78
N LEU A 73 -10.68 2.84 -10.75
CA LEU A 73 -11.37 3.35 -11.92
C LEU A 73 -11.17 4.87 -12.03
N GLY A 74 -10.68 5.32 -13.19
CA GLY A 74 -10.53 6.75 -13.48
C GLY A 74 -9.46 7.46 -12.64
N LYS A 75 -8.55 6.70 -12.00
CA LYS A 75 -7.46 7.24 -11.19
C LYS A 75 -6.12 6.74 -11.70
N SER A 76 -5.09 7.55 -11.47
CA SER A 76 -3.70 7.11 -11.53
C SER A 76 -3.18 6.94 -10.12
N GLU A 77 -2.26 6.00 -9.96
CA GLU A 77 -1.53 5.78 -8.72
C GLU A 77 -0.05 5.67 -9.01
N SER A 78 0.77 6.26 -8.18
CA SER A 78 2.22 6.08 -8.22
C SER A 78 2.75 5.75 -6.84
N THR A 79 3.76 4.88 -6.81
CA THR A 79 4.39 4.41 -5.58
C THR A 79 5.88 4.58 -5.67
N HIS A 80 6.48 5.09 -4.59
CA HIS A 80 7.92 5.23 -4.41
C HIS A 80 8.34 4.52 -3.12
N ILE A 81 9.22 3.53 -3.23
CA ILE A 81 9.71 2.76 -2.09
C ILE A 81 10.77 3.58 -1.35
N ILE A 82 10.55 3.78 -0.05
CA ILE A 82 11.45 4.49 0.86
C ILE A 82 12.34 3.50 1.61
N GLU A 83 11.75 2.37 2.05
CA GLU A 83 12.45 1.32 2.81
C GLU A 83 11.83 -0.03 2.53
N GLY A 84 12.68 -1.05 2.38
CA GLY A 84 12.26 -2.44 2.25
C GLY A 84 12.14 -2.93 0.81
N LEU A 85 11.63 -4.15 0.67
CA LEU A 85 11.52 -4.88 -0.59
C LEU A 85 10.09 -5.38 -0.78
N VAL A 86 9.59 -5.34 -2.02
CA VAL A 86 8.23 -5.76 -2.37
C VAL A 86 8.17 -6.22 -3.82
N ASP A 87 7.32 -7.19 -4.12
CA ASP A 87 6.89 -7.46 -5.48
C ASP A 87 5.47 -6.92 -5.68
N VAL A 88 5.30 -6.05 -6.65
CA VAL A 88 3.99 -5.59 -7.12
C VAL A 88 3.52 -6.57 -8.18
N VAL A 89 2.42 -7.24 -7.93
CA VAL A 89 1.85 -8.24 -8.84
C VAL A 89 0.67 -7.63 -9.56
N LEU A 90 0.73 -7.61 -10.88
CA LEU A 90 -0.32 -7.12 -11.77
C LEU A 90 -1.06 -8.31 -12.39
N PHE A 91 -2.40 -8.22 -12.48
CA PHE A 91 -3.24 -9.31 -12.95
C PHE A 91 -4.19 -8.87 -14.06
N ASP A 92 -4.56 -9.81 -14.92
CA ASP A 92 -5.71 -9.67 -15.79
C ASP A 92 -7.04 -9.73 -14.99
N ASN A 93 -8.17 -9.60 -15.69
CA ASN A 93 -9.47 -9.63 -15.03
C ASN A 93 -9.84 -11.03 -14.46
N ASP A 94 -9.21 -12.09 -14.95
CA ASP A 94 -9.44 -13.48 -14.53
C ASP A 94 -8.50 -13.92 -13.39
N GLY A 95 -7.58 -13.03 -12.94
CA GLY A 95 -6.64 -13.30 -11.85
C GLY A 95 -5.34 -13.98 -12.29
N ARG A 96 -5.04 -14.02 -13.61
CA ARG A 96 -3.75 -14.51 -14.08
C ARG A 96 -2.71 -13.40 -13.95
N ILE A 97 -1.52 -13.76 -13.51
CA ILE A 97 -0.39 -12.80 -13.38
C ILE A 97 0.02 -12.35 -14.79
N GLU A 98 -0.08 -11.05 -15.05
CA GLU A 98 0.42 -10.43 -16.28
C GLU A 98 1.86 -9.93 -16.12
N GLN A 99 2.18 -9.39 -14.94
CA GLN A 99 3.50 -8.83 -14.68
C GLN A 99 3.82 -8.85 -13.18
N VAL A 100 5.10 -9.03 -12.86
CA VAL A 100 5.66 -8.82 -11.53
C VAL A 100 6.72 -7.72 -11.61
N ILE A 101 6.61 -6.70 -10.77
CA ILE A 101 7.60 -5.63 -10.64
C ILE A 101 8.30 -5.80 -9.30
N SER A 102 9.53 -6.32 -9.33
CA SER A 102 10.35 -6.43 -8.11
C SER A 102 10.91 -5.06 -7.74
N MET A 103 10.55 -4.57 -6.57
CA MET A 103 10.85 -3.23 -6.10
C MET A 103 11.61 -3.22 -4.78
N GLY A 104 12.32 -2.13 -4.55
CA GLY A 104 13.01 -1.86 -3.30
C GLY A 104 13.40 -0.39 -3.19
N ASP A 105 13.99 0.00 -2.08
CA ASP A 105 14.55 1.34 -1.94
C ASP A 105 15.66 1.62 -2.96
N TYR A 106 16.04 2.89 -3.09
CA TYR A 106 17.06 3.31 -4.07
C TYR A 106 18.39 2.55 -3.90
N ALA A 107 18.78 2.21 -2.67
CA ALA A 107 20.04 1.53 -2.39
C ALA A 107 20.02 0.05 -2.81
N SER A 108 18.84 -0.55 -2.94
CA SER A 108 18.67 -1.94 -3.36
C SER A 108 19.05 -2.22 -4.83
N GLY A 109 19.13 -1.18 -5.65
CA GLY A 109 19.36 -1.30 -7.10
C GLY A 109 18.15 -1.86 -7.88
N LYS A 110 17.03 -2.10 -7.22
CA LYS A 110 15.77 -2.54 -7.84
C LYS A 110 14.96 -1.36 -8.36
N THR A 111 13.82 -1.63 -9.00
CA THR A 111 12.82 -0.60 -9.31
C THR A 111 12.37 0.06 -8.00
N PHE A 112 12.49 1.36 -7.87
CA PHE A 112 12.09 2.08 -6.65
C PHE A 112 10.84 2.94 -6.85
N TYR A 113 10.40 3.12 -8.10
CA TYR A 113 9.22 3.90 -8.47
C TYR A 113 8.46 3.24 -9.61
N TYR A 114 7.13 3.21 -9.50
CA TYR A 114 6.25 2.87 -10.60
C TYR A 114 5.00 3.76 -10.62
N ARG A 115 4.30 3.75 -11.74
CA ARG A 115 3.00 4.40 -11.87
C ARG A 115 2.04 3.57 -12.70
N ILE A 116 0.82 3.40 -12.21
CA ILE A 116 -0.32 2.80 -12.92
C ILE A 116 -1.25 3.93 -13.37
N THR A 117 -1.63 3.94 -14.66
CA THR A 117 -2.54 4.94 -15.26
C THR A 117 -3.81 4.33 -15.80
N THR A 118 -3.92 3.01 -15.76
CA THR A 118 -5.05 2.22 -16.27
C THR A 118 -5.61 1.33 -15.18
N PRO A 119 -6.91 0.97 -15.22
CA PRO A 119 -7.51 0.11 -14.20
C PRO A 119 -7.04 -1.35 -14.35
N ILE A 120 -5.89 -1.68 -13.77
CA ILE A 120 -5.33 -3.02 -13.70
C ILE A 120 -5.37 -3.54 -12.26
N PHE A 121 -5.77 -4.81 -12.05
CA PHE A 121 -5.73 -5.42 -10.72
C PHE A 121 -4.30 -5.58 -10.26
N HIS A 122 -4.05 -5.19 -9.00
CA HIS A 122 -2.72 -5.28 -8.42
C HIS A 122 -2.78 -5.59 -6.92
N THR A 123 -1.69 -6.16 -6.42
CA THR A 123 -1.42 -6.42 -5.00
C THR A 123 0.07 -6.34 -4.70
N LEU A 124 0.41 -6.45 -3.43
CA LEU A 124 1.78 -6.42 -2.92
C LEU A 124 2.14 -7.74 -2.25
N ILE A 125 3.31 -8.31 -2.58
CA ILE A 125 3.97 -9.33 -1.77
C ILE A 125 5.16 -8.67 -1.09
N ILE A 126 5.05 -8.42 0.19
CA ILE A 126 6.10 -7.74 0.96
C ILE A 126 7.21 -8.73 1.25
N ARG A 127 8.44 -8.42 0.81
CA ARG A 127 9.61 -9.30 0.92
C ARG A 127 10.47 -9.02 2.16
N SER A 128 10.47 -7.79 2.65
CA SER A 128 11.13 -7.37 3.89
C SER A 128 10.21 -7.48 5.09
N GLU A 129 10.74 -7.41 6.32
CA GLU A 129 9.92 -7.42 7.55
C GLU A 129 9.00 -6.20 7.63
N VAL A 130 9.45 -5.07 7.08
CA VAL A 130 8.68 -3.82 6.98
C VAL A 130 8.88 -3.23 5.58
N LEU A 131 7.82 -2.65 5.04
CA LEU A 131 7.81 -1.86 3.82
C LEU A 131 7.34 -0.44 4.15
N VAL A 132 8.12 0.56 3.75
CA VAL A 132 7.75 1.97 3.82
C VAL A 132 7.74 2.54 2.43
N PHE A 133 6.63 3.17 2.04
CA PHE A 133 6.50 3.76 0.72
C PHE A 133 5.66 5.03 0.74
N HIS A 134 5.89 5.87 -0.26
CA HIS A 134 5.06 7.02 -0.58
C HIS A 134 4.14 6.67 -1.74
N GLU A 135 2.85 6.92 -1.55
CA GLU A 135 1.82 6.71 -2.57
C GLU A 135 1.15 8.02 -2.89
N THR A 136 0.98 8.28 -4.19
CA THR A 136 0.24 9.44 -4.69
C THR A 136 -0.89 8.96 -5.60
N THR A 137 -2.11 9.43 -5.36
CA THR A 137 -3.26 9.11 -6.21
C THR A 137 -4.18 10.33 -6.38
N ASN A 138 -5.01 10.30 -7.41
CA ASN A 138 -6.00 11.36 -7.61
C ASN A 138 -7.08 11.31 -6.53
N GLY A 139 -7.37 12.46 -5.95
CA GLY A 139 -8.59 12.71 -5.18
C GLY A 139 -9.73 13.23 -6.06
N PRO A 140 -10.89 13.52 -5.48
CA PRO A 140 -11.26 13.21 -4.11
C PRO A 140 -11.40 11.70 -3.84
N PHE A 141 -11.49 11.30 -2.58
CA PHE A 141 -11.75 9.90 -2.23
C PHE A 141 -13.16 9.51 -2.66
N ASP A 142 -13.26 8.46 -3.48
CA ASP A 142 -14.52 7.81 -3.82
C ASP A 142 -14.34 6.29 -3.66
N ILE A 143 -15.03 5.70 -2.68
CA ILE A 143 -14.97 4.26 -2.43
C ILE A 143 -15.39 3.43 -3.66
N ARG A 144 -16.27 3.97 -4.50
CA ARG A 144 -16.75 3.29 -5.73
C ARG A 144 -15.68 3.25 -6.82
N ALA A 145 -14.64 4.09 -6.72
CA ALA A 145 -13.52 4.07 -7.65
C ALA A 145 -12.55 2.91 -7.38
N THR A 146 -12.65 2.23 -6.23
CA THR A 146 -11.86 1.04 -5.92
C THR A 146 -12.70 -0.21 -6.14
N VAL A 147 -12.24 -1.07 -7.05
CA VAL A 147 -12.89 -2.36 -7.37
C VAL A 147 -11.99 -3.49 -6.87
N PHE A 148 -12.47 -4.25 -5.88
CA PHE A 148 -11.77 -5.43 -5.42
C PHE A 148 -11.95 -6.59 -6.39
N ALA A 149 -10.90 -7.39 -6.54
CA ALA A 149 -10.94 -8.57 -7.36
C ALA A 149 -11.94 -9.61 -6.78
N PRO A 150 -12.89 -10.11 -7.59
CA PRO A 150 -13.90 -11.05 -7.10
C PRO A 150 -13.31 -12.45 -6.79
N TRP A 151 -12.14 -12.74 -7.34
CA TRP A 151 -11.42 -13.99 -7.14
C TRP A 151 -10.46 -13.95 -5.94
N ALA A 152 -10.28 -12.79 -5.30
CA ALA A 152 -9.39 -12.64 -4.15
C ALA A 152 -10.18 -12.65 -2.83
N PRO A 153 -9.66 -13.30 -1.77
CA PRO A 153 -10.34 -13.40 -0.49
C PRO A 153 -10.54 -12.03 0.17
N GLU A 154 -11.58 -11.92 0.98
CA GLU A 154 -11.80 -10.73 1.81
C GLU A 154 -10.84 -10.70 3.00
N ASP A 155 -10.47 -9.50 3.44
CA ASP A 155 -9.55 -9.29 4.59
C ASP A 155 -10.00 -10.03 5.87
N ALA A 156 -11.31 -10.25 6.03
CA ALA A 156 -11.87 -10.91 7.21
C ALA A 156 -11.68 -12.44 7.19
N ASP A 157 -11.46 -13.05 6.02
CA ASP A 157 -11.23 -14.49 5.88
C ASP A 157 -9.73 -14.81 5.96
N VAL A 158 -9.20 -14.78 7.17
CA VAL A 158 -7.76 -14.91 7.45
C VAL A 158 -7.17 -16.19 6.86
N ASN A 159 -7.89 -17.33 6.92
CA ASN A 159 -7.37 -18.60 6.42
C ASN A 159 -7.26 -18.57 4.89
N SER A 160 -8.30 -18.12 4.21
CA SER A 160 -8.26 -17.98 2.74
C SER A 160 -7.21 -16.95 2.29
N VAL A 161 -6.97 -15.89 3.08
CA VAL A 161 -5.89 -14.92 2.80
C VAL A 161 -4.51 -15.59 2.87
N VAL A 162 -4.26 -16.39 3.90
CA VAL A 162 -2.97 -17.10 4.07
C VAL A 162 -2.73 -18.05 2.91
N ASP A 163 -3.73 -18.87 2.54
CA ASP A 163 -3.63 -19.83 1.43
C ASP A 163 -3.41 -19.09 0.10
N PHE A 164 -4.21 -18.06 -0.17
CA PHE A 164 -4.10 -17.23 -1.38
C PHE A 164 -2.70 -16.60 -1.52
N MET A 165 -2.17 -15.99 -0.45
CA MET A 165 -0.86 -15.35 -0.49
C MET A 165 0.28 -16.36 -0.63
N SER A 166 0.16 -17.56 -0.05
CA SER A 166 1.12 -18.65 -0.21
C SER A 166 1.16 -19.17 -1.65
N ASP A 167 -0.01 -19.36 -2.25
CA ASP A 167 -0.14 -19.80 -3.65
C ASP A 167 0.40 -18.73 -4.61
N LEU A 168 0.06 -17.47 -4.36
CA LEU A 168 0.56 -16.34 -5.15
C LEU A 168 2.08 -16.22 -5.07
N ASP A 169 2.67 -16.36 -3.89
CA ASP A 169 4.12 -16.33 -3.70
C ASP A 169 4.81 -17.46 -4.46
N THR A 170 4.21 -18.65 -4.45
CA THR A 170 4.69 -19.79 -5.24
C THR A 170 4.66 -19.49 -6.73
N GLN A 171 3.56 -18.94 -7.25
CA GLN A 171 3.42 -18.60 -8.67
C GLN A 171 4.46 -17.54 -9.09
N VAL A 172 4.64 -16.48 -8.28
CA VAL A 172 5.62 -15.42 -8.55
C VAL A 172 7.05 -15.96 -8.54
N SER A 173 7.36 -16.95 -7.72
CA SER A 173 8.69 -17.56 -7.64
C SER A 173 9.04 -18.42 -8.88
N LEU A 174 8.08 -18.73 -9.72
CA LEU A 174 8.27 -19.51 -10.97
C LEU A 174 8.46 -18.63 -12.22
N ILE A 175 8.28 -17.31 -12.08
CA ILE A 175 8.44 -16.31 -13.15
C ILE A 175 9.82 -15.68 -13.09
#